data_188f390c6939654fc28e9be52b4d8718
#
_entry.id   188f390c6939654fc28e9be52b4d8718
#
_cell.length_a   1.000
_cell.length_b   1.000
_cell.length_c   1.000
_cell.angle_alpha   90.00
_cell.angle_beta   90.00
_cell.angle_gamma   90.00
#
_symmetry.space_group_name_H-M   'P 1'
#
loop_
_entity.id
_entity.type
_entity.pdbx_description
1 polymer ?
#
loop_
_entity_poly.entity_id
_entity_poly.type
_entity_poly.pdbx_seq_one_letter_code
_entity_poly.pdbx_strand_id
1 'polypeptide(L)' 'MSAYDKQIGGSHYKKMKIQPSKFVIENELLYPEGCVIKYIIRHRDKGKKQDLLKAIHFIEMIIERDYK' A
#
# COMPACT_ATOMS: atom_id res chain seq x y z
N MET A 1 -18.56 -11.82 -9.40
CA MET A 1 -17.12 -11.61 -9.21
C MET A 1 -16.87 -10.27 -8.53
N SER A 2 -16.07 -10.28 -7.48
CA SER A 2 -15.70 -9.06 -6.75
C SER A 2 -14.60 -8.29 -7.50
N ALA A 3 -14.54 -6.98 -7.30
CA ALA A 3 -13.45 -6.16 -7.81
C ALA A 3 -12.08 -6.64 -7.31
N TYR A 4 -12.04 -7.28 -6.14
CA TYR A 4 -10.80 -7.81 -5.58
C TYR A 4 -10.29 -9.06 -6.32
N ASP A 5 -11.09 -9.69 -7.15
CA ASP A 5 -10.66 -10.81 -7.98
C ASP A 5 -9.95 -10.35 -9.25
N LYS A 6 -9.97 -9.05 -9.54
CA LYS A 6 -9.41 -8.48 -10.75
C LYS A 6 -8.10 -7.76 -10.44
N GLN A 7 -7.06 -8.06 -11.21
CA GLN A 7 -5.77 -7.35 -11.07
C GLN A 7 -5.33 -6.83 -12.43
N ILE A 8 -5.13 -5.54 -12.48
CA ILE A 8 -4.64 -4.86 -13.69
C ILE A 8 -3.14 -4.65 -13.50
N GLY A 9 -2.35 -5.18 -14.41
CA GLY A 9 -0.89 -5.00 -14.38
C GLY A 9 -0.11 -6.02 -13.57
N GLY A 10 -0.78 -6.99 -12.93
CA GLY A 10 -0.09 -8.02 -12.17
C GLY A 10 -1.03 -8.84 -11.30
N SER A 11 -0.50 -9.88 -10.67
CA SER A 11 -1.30 -10.79 -9.85
C SER A 11 -0.78 -10.97 -8.42
N HIS A 12 0.26 -10.24 -8.04
CA HIS A 12 0.91 -10.44 -6.73
C HIS A 12 0.00 -10.10 -5.54
N TYR A 13 -0.90 -9.13 -5.69
CA TYR A 13 -1.85 -8.80 -4.61
C TYR A 13 -2.99 -9.80 -4.51
N LYS A 14 -3.38 -10.40 -5.65
CA LYS A 14 -4.47 -11.38 -5.69
C LYS A 14 -4.17 -12.62 -4.88
N LYS A 15 -2.89 -12.98 -4.77
CA LYS A 15 -2.45 -14.16 -4.03
C LYS A 15 -2.37 -13.94 -2.52
N MET A 16 -2.50 -12.72 -2.08
CA MET A 16 -2.42 -12.41 -0.65
C MET A 16 -3.68 -12.84 0.06
N LYS A 17 -3.54 -13.30 1.28
CA LYS A 17 -4.65 -13.75 2.10
C LYS A 17 -5.68 -12.65 2.29
N ILE A 18 -5.20 -11.43 2.56
CA ILE A 18 -6.03 -10.23 2.60
C ILE A 18 -5.35 -9.21 1.69
N GLN A 19 -6.05 -8.76 0.66
CA GLN A 19 -5.46 -7.79 -0.26
C GLN A 19 -5.28 -6.44 0.43
N PRO A 20 -4.15 -5.75 0.17
CA PRO A 20 -3.87 -4.46 0.82
C PRO A 20 -4.97 -3.42 0.60
N SER A 21 -5.52 -3.35 -0.62
CA SER A 21 -6.59 -2.39 -0.93
C SER A 21 -7.83 -2.64 -0.10
N LYS A 22 -8.19 -3.92 0.09
CA LYS A 22 -9.35 -4.27 0.92
C LYS A 22 -9.11 -3.89 2.37
N PHE A 23 -7.94 -4.19 2.89
CA PHE A 23 -7.55 -3.83 4.26
C PHE A 23 -7.66 -2.32 4.49
N VAL A 24 -7.10 -1.55 3.57
CA VAL A 24 -7.08 -0.08 3.67
C VAL A 24 -8.49 0.49 3.64
N ILE A 25 -9.30 0.03 2.70
CA ILE A 25 -10.67 0.54 2.52
C ILE A 25 -11.56 0.16 3.69
N GLU A 26 -11.55 -1.09 4.11
CA GLU A 26 -12.42 -1.56 5.19
C GLU A 26 -12.05 -0.96 6.54
N ASN A 27 -10.77 -0.64 6.76
CA ASN A 27 -10.32 0.01 8.00
C ASN A 27 -10.34 1.53 7.90
N GLU A 28 -10.81 2.07 6.78
CA GLU A 28 -10.95 3.52 6.57
C GLU A 28 -9.63 4.27 6.81
N LEU A 29 -8.53 3.68 6.34
CA LEU A 29 -7.22 4.32 6.46
C LEU A 29 -7.10 5.49 5.50
N LEU A 30 -6.36 6.49 5.91
CA LEU A 30 -6.14 7.68 5.10
C LEU A 30 -5.13 7.41 3.98
N TYR A 31 -5.06 8.33 3.03
CA TYR A 31 -4.27 8.13 1.82
C TYR A 31 -2.80 7.78 2.08
N PRO A 32 -2.04 8.57 2.87
CA PRO A 32 -0.62 8.25 3.04
C PRO A 32 -0.39 6.94 3.81
N GLU A 33 -1.24 6.61 4.78
CA GLU A 33 -1.15 5.33 5.48
C GLU A 33 -1.34 4.17 4.52
N GLY A 34 -2.33 4.28 3.62
CA GLY A 34 -2.55 3.28 2.58
C GLY A 34 -1.38 3.15 1.63
N CYS A 35 -0.76 4.28 1.27
CA CYS A 35 0.42 4.27 0.40
C CYS A 35 1.61 3.57 1.05
N VAL A 36 1.84 3.80 2.35
CA VAL A 36 2.91 3.12 3.08
C VAL A 36 2.71 1.60 3.01
N ILE A 37 1.51 1.14 3.32
CA ILE A 37 1.19 -0.30 3.27
C ILE A 37 1.45 -0.86 1.87
N LYS A 38 0.98 -0.18 0.84
CA LYS A 38 1.15 -0.60 -0.55
C LYS A 38 2.63 -0.79 -0.90
N TYR A 39 3.47 0.18 -0.60
CA TYR A 39 4.87 0.12 -0.97
C TYR A 39 5.67 -0.90 -0.16
N ILE A 40 5.36 -1.03 1.13
CA ILE A 40 5.98 -2.06 1.98
C ILE A 40 5.68 -3.46 1.43
N ILE A 41 4.44 -3.71 1.04
CA ILE A 41 4.04 -5.03 0.59
C ILE A 41 4.67 -5.39 -0.76
N ARG A 42 4.80 -4.44 -1.67
CA ARG A 42 5.21 -4.75 -3.05
C ARG A 42 6.71 -4.61 -3.32
N HIS A 43 7.50 -4.08 -2.36
CA HIS A 43 8.88 -3.70 -2.67
C HIS A 43 9.74 -4.86 -3.19
N ARG A 44 9.54 -6.07 -2.67
CA ARG A 44 10.33 -7.24 -3.09
C ARG A 44 10.10 -7.60 -4.55
N ASP A 45 8.86 -7.46 -4.99
CA ASP A 45 8.45 -7.94 -6.32
C ASP A 45 8.53 -6.86 -7.39
N LYS A 46 8.56 -5.59 -7.01
CA LYS A 46 8.45 -4.53 -8.01
C LYS A 46 9.47 -3.42 -7.83
N GLY A 47 9.27 -2.51 -6.91
CA GLY A 47 10.03 -1.27 -6.85
C GLY A 47 11.32 -1.32 -6.05
N LYS A 48 11.58 -2.42 -5.34
CA LYS A 48 12.79 -2.61 -4.54
C LYS A 48 13.04 -1.42 -3.60
N LYS A 49 14.27 -0.94 -3.54
CA LYS A 49 14.65 0.19 -2.69
C LYS A 49 13.81 1.44 -2.95
N GLN A 50 13.46 1.67 -4.22
CA GLN A 50 12.65 2.83 -4.59
C GLN A 50 11.30 2.82 -3.87
N ASP A 51 10.65 1.66 -3.77
CA ASP A 51 9.38 1.54 -3.06
C ASP A 51 9.54 1.83 -1.57
N LEU A 52 10.64 1.37 -0.97
CA LEU A 52 10.90 1.65 0.43
C LEU A 52 11.14 3.14 0.68
N LEU A 53 11.85 3.81 -0.24
CA LEU A 53 12.04 5.26 -0.15
C LEU A 53 10.71 6.01 -0.29
N LYS A 54 9.82 5.53 -1.15
CA LYS A 54 8.48 6.10 -1.26
C LYS A 54 7.68 5.92 0.03
N ALA A 55 7.78 4.75 0.65
CA ALA A 55 7.10 4.50 1.93
C ALA A 55 7.61 5.48 3.00
N ILE A 56 8.92 5.69 3.06
CA ILE A 56 9.51 6.65 4.01
C ILE A 56 8.95 8.06 3.76
N HIS A 57 8.84 8.47 2.50
CA HIS A 57 8.31 9.79 2.15
C HIS A 57 6.87 9.96 2.64
N PHE A 58 6.03 8.95 2.46
CA PHE A 58 4.65 9.00 2.95
C PHE A 58 4.59 9.01 4.48
N ILE A 59 5.51 8.31 5.15
CA ILE A 59 5.61 8.36 6.61
C ILE A 59 5.96 9.78 7.07
N GLU A 60 6.86 10.45 6.38
CA GLU A 60 7.20 11.85 6.68
C GLU A 60 5.99 12.77 6.55
N MET A 61 5.15 12.54 5.55
CA MET A 61 3.91 13.28 5.39
C MET A 61 2.96 13.07 6.57
N ILE A 62 2.88 11.85 7.08
CA ILE A 62 2.04 11.53 8.25
C ILE A 62 2.56 12.28 9.48
N ILE A 63 3.85 12.27 9.70
CA ILE A 63 4.47 12.97 10.83
C ILE A 63 4.17 14.46 10.76
N GLU A 64 4.31 15.04 9.58
CA GLU A 64 4.04 16.46 9.38
C GLU A 64 2.57 16.80 9.65
N ARG A 65 1.66 15.96 9.16
CA ARG A 65 0.22 16.19 9.35
C ARG A 65 -0.20 16.10 10.81
N ASP A 66 0.31 15.09 11.55
CA ASP A 66 -0.24 14.73 12.85
C ASP A 66 0.58 15.18 14.05
N TYR A 67 1.90 15.36 13.89
CA TYR A 67 2.79 15.53 15.04
C TYR A 67 3.74 16.71 14.94
N LYS A 68 3.61 17.51 13.91
CA LYS A 68 4.58 18.58 13.70
C LYS A 68 3.98 19.99 13.77
#